data_1810b81c52ec56f8d9acffa469c4773e
#
_entry.id   1810b81c52ec56f8d9acffa469c4773e
#
_cell.length_a   1.000
_cell.length_b   1.000
_cell.length_c   1.000
_cell.angle_alpha   90.00
_cell.angle_beta   90.00
_cell.angle_gamma   90.00
#
_symmetry.space_group_name_H-M   'P 1'
#
loop_
_entity.id
_entity.type
_entity.pdbx_description
1 polymer ?
#
loop_
_entity_poly.entity_id
_entity_poly.type
_entity_poly.pdbx_seq_one_letter_code
_entity_poly.pdbx_strand_id
1 'polypeptide(L)'
;MQPSQSPQTLFERIWARHAVVERDDGQTLLYIDRHLVQDASAPAFEMLRQSGRAPRVPERAFASPDHYVPTANRDLSTMQDPEKRAMAHALHDDAKAAGIRFFGIDDPRQGIVHVIGPEQGITQPGMLLVCGDSHTSTHGALGALAFGIGASEVAHVLATQALWQRKPRTLRIRVEGTLNRWVSAKDVILAIIARIGAAGAVGHVIEYAGSAIRALSIEGRLTLCNMSIEAGGRAGMVSPDDATFEYLAGRPSAPTGANWDAALARWRALATHPDAQFDRDVELDAAAIEPMVTWGNSPEQALSVGGRVPDPASVSDQARRDALTRTLDYMGLTPGQPIAGLPVQRVFSGATPAVQCVWA
;
A
#
# COMPACT_ATOMS: atom_id res chain seq x y z
N MET A 1 27.38 26.84 -12.47
CA MET A 1 27.27 25.98 -11.28
C MET A 1 25.79 25.90 -10.96
N GLN A 2 25.15 24.74 -11.16
CA GLN A 2 23.81 24.52 -10.60
C GLN A 2 23.94 24.53 -9.09
N PRO A 3 23.03 25.17 -8.34
CA PRO A 3 23.04 25.11 -6.89
C PRO A 3 22.97 23.63 -6.50
N SER A 4 23.84 23.19 -5.61
CA SER A 4 23.79 21.84 -5.04
C SER A 4 22.41 21.66 -4.43
N GLN A 5 21.56 20.86 -5.06
CA GLN A 5 20.27 20.51 -4.48
C GLN A 5 20.58 19.80 -3.15
N SER A 6 19.97 20.26 -2.07
CA SER A 6 20.08 19.58 -0.78
C SER A 6 19.70 18.10 -0.94
N PRO A 7 20.34 17.19 -0.18
CA PRO A 7 20.01 15.77 -0.21
C PRO A 7 18.52 15.56 0.04
N GLN A 8 17.84 14.86 -0.87
CA GLN A 8 16.40 14.65 -0.82
C GLN A 8 16.06 13.16 -0.74
N THR A 9 14.99 12.84 -0.01
CA THR A 9 14.35 11.53 0.00
C THR A 9 13.56 11.30 -1.30
N LEU A 10 13.23 10.05 -1.61
CA LEU A 10 12.32 9.68 -2.70
C LEU A 10 10.99 10.44 -2.58
N PHE A 11 10.40 10.44 -1.37
CA PHE A 11 9.17 11.17 -1.09
C PHE A 11 9.26 12.65 -1.44
N GLU A 12 10.30 13.35 -0.97
CA GLU A 12 10.47 14.78 -1.21
C GLU A 12 10.62 15.11 -2.70
N ARG A 13 11.33 14.26 -3.45
CA ARG A 13 11.50 14.42 -4.90
C ARG A 13 10.17 14.28 -5.63
N ILE A 14 9.34 13.30 -5.25
CA ILE A 14 8.03 13.11 -5.85
C ILE A 14 7.10 14.25 -5.45
N TRP A 15 7.04 14.60 -4.15
CA TRP A 15 6.21 15.70 -3.68
C TRP A 15 6.49 17.00 -4.41
N ALA A 16 7.76 17.40 -4.50
CA ALA A 16 8.16 18.64 -5.15
C ALA A 16 7.82 18.68 -6.65
N ARG A 17 7.82 17.53 -7.33
CA ARG A 17 7.45 17.44 -8.75
C ARG A 17 5.95 17.57 -9.00
N HIS A 18 5.14 17.24 -8.02
CA HIS A 18 3.67 17.23 -8.12
C HIS A 18 3.03 18.45 -7.46
N ALA A 19 3.78 19.21 -6.69
CA ALA A 19 3.31 20.44 -6.05
C ALA A 19 3.00 21.51 -7.10
N VAL A 20 1.72 21.91 -7.17
CA VAL A 20 1.23 22.96 -8.09
C VAL A 20 1.25 24.31 -7.39
N VAL A 21 0.74 24.36 -6.16
CA VAL A 21 0.70 25.56 -5.32
C VAL A 21 0.63 25.15 -3.84
N GLU A 22 1.23 25.94 -2.99
CA GLU A 22 1.18 25.80 -1.55
C GLU A 22 0.42 26.98 -0.94
N ARG A 23 -0.41 26.71 0.07
CA ARG A 23 -1.16 27.72 0.83
C ARG A 23 -0.46 28.04 2.14
N ASP A 24 -0.78 29.22 2.69
CA ASP A 24 -0.26 29.68 3.98
C ASP A 24 -0.64 28.77 5.16
N ASP A 25 -1.70 27.98 5.03
CA ASP A 25 -2.12 26.97 6.01
C ASP A 25 -1.31 25.67 5.96
N GLY A 26 -0.32 25.58 5.06
CA GLY A 26 0.58 24.43 4.86
C GLY A 26 -0.05 23.31 4.04
N GLN A 27 -1.16 23.56 3.34
CA GLN A 27 -1.69 22.62 2.35
C GLN A 27 -1.05 22.84 0.98
N THR A 28 -0.72 21.75 0.29
CA THR A 28 -0.18 21.74 -1.07
C THR A 28 -1.21 21.15 -2.02
N LEU A 29 -1.51 21.81 -3.12
CA LEU A 29 -2.26 21.23 -4.22
C LEU A 29 -1.31 20.36 -5.03
N LEU A 30 -1.60 19.08 -5.07
CA LEU A 30 -0.79 18.08 -5.79
C LEU A 30 -1.49 17.69 -7.09
N TYR A 31 -0.73 17.58 -8.18
CA TYR A 31 -1.18 16.97 -9.41
C TYR A 31 -1.15 15.44 -9.28
N ILE A 32 -2.20 14.75 -9.72
CA ILE A 32 -2.34 13.30 -9.62
C ILE A 32 -2.06 12.66 -10.98
N ASP A 33 -1.06 11.76 -11.08
CA ASP A 33 -0.71 11.09 -12.33
C ASP A 33 -1.67 9.97 -12.71
N ARG A 34 -2.13 9.21 -11.72
CA ARG A 34 -3.01 8.05 -11.92
C ARG A 34 -4.08 7.98 -10.85
N HIS A 35 -5.26 7.59 -11.27
CA HIS A 35 -6.37 7.31 -10.38
C HIS A 35 -6.87 5.88 -10.63
N LEU A 36 -6.81 5.02 -9.63
CA LEU A 36 -7.41 3.71 -9.68
C LEU A 36 -8.82 3.78 -9.06
N VAL A 37 -9.78 3.20 -9.77
CA VAL A 37 -11.20 3.26 -9.44
C VAL A 37 -11.73 1.85 -9.24
N GLN A 38 -12.38 1.60 -8.12
CA GLN A 38 -12.92 0.30 -7.76
C GLN A 38 -14.44 0.38 -7.48
N ASP A 39 -15.07 -0.75 -7.21
CA ASP A 39 -16.53 -0.88 -7.11
C ASP A 39 -17.19 -0.10 -5.97
N ALA A 40 -16.46 0.37 -4.95
CA ALA A 40 -16.99 1.30 -3.95
C ALA A 40 -16.98 2.78 -4.41
N SER A 41 -16.64 3.08 -5.65
CA SER A 41 -16.53 4.46 -6.16
C SER A 41 -17.87 5.07 -6.65
N ALA A 42 -18.97 4.32 -6.64
CA ALA A 42 -20.29 4.81 -7.11
C ALA A 42 -20.71 6.16 -6.48
N PRO A 43 -20.52 6.42 -5.16
CA PRO A 43 -20.85 7.72 -4.58
C PRO A 43 -20.08 8.89 -5.21
N ALA A 44 -18.82 8.67 -5.62
CA ALA A 44 -18.01 9.70 -6.26
C ALA A 44 -18.54 10.06 -7.67
N PHE A 45 -18.95 9.06 -8.45
CA PHE A 45 -19.59 9.32 -9.76
C PHE A 45 -20.93 10.01 -9.62
N GLU A 46 -21.72 9.69 -8.58
CA GLU A 46 -22.95 10.40 -8.29
C GLU A 46 -22.70 11.88 -7.96
N MET A 47 -21.69 12.20 -7.14
CA MET A 47 -21.30 13.59 -6.88
C MET A 47 -20.90 14.34 -8.16
N LEU A 48 -20.22 13.67 -9.10
CA LEU A 48 -19.89 14.25 -10.39
C LEU A 48 -21.15 14.58 -11.20
N ARG A 49 -22.09 13.65 -11.30
CA ARG A 49 -23.37 13.85 -12.01
C ARG A 49 -24.17 15.01 -11.41
N GLN A 50 -24.32 15.03 -10.09
CA GLN A 50 -25.05 16.10 -9.36
C GLN A 50 -24.43 17.47 -9.55
N SER A 51 -23.09 17.54 -9.67
CA SER A 51 -22.37 18.79 -9.94
C SER A 51 -22.26 19.17 -11.41
N GLY A 52 -22.82 18.37 -12.32
CA GLY A 52 -22.72 18.57 -13.77
C GLY A 52 -21.29 18.45 -14.30
N ARG A 53 -20.45 17.66 -13.65
CA ARG A 53 -19.04 17.48 -13.99
C ARG A 53 -18.78 16.09 -14.56
N ALA A 54 -17.73 16.01 -15.38
CA ALA A 54 -17.18 14.75 -15.88
C ALA A 54 -15.70 14.63 -15.50
N PRO A 55 -15.12 13.43 -15.56
CA PRO A 55 -13.68 13.26 -15.38
C PRO A 55 -12.90 14.14 -16.37
N ARG A 56 -11.92 14.88 -15.84
CA ARG A 56 -11.11 15.84 -16.62
C ARG A 56 -10.16 15.16 -17.57
N VAL A 57 -9.55 14.04 -17.12
CA VAL A 57 -8.52 13.31 -17.87
C VAL A 57 -8.78 11.80 -17.69
N PRO A 58 -9.84 11.26 -18.34
CA PRO A 58 -10.28 9.88 -18.13
C PRO A 58 -9.21 8.84 -18.50
N GLU A 59 -8.30 9.15 -19.42
CA GLU A 59 -7.17 8.28 -19.81
C GLU A 59 -6.12 8.10 -18.69
N ARG A 60 -6.20 8.87 -17.60
CA ARG A 60 -5.36 8.71 -16.40
C ARG A 60 -6.04 7.91 -15.30
N ALA A 61 -7.32 7.56 -15.50
CA ALA A 61 -8.07 6.72 -14.60
C ALA A 61 -8.18 5.28 -15.16
N PHE A 62 -8.17 4.30 -14.26
CA PHE A 62 -8.28 2.87 -14.60
C PHE A 62 -9.22 2.22 -13.60
N ALA A 63 -10.24 1.54 -14.09
CA ALA A 63 -11.28 0.96 -13.26
C ALA A 63 -11.28 -0.57 -13.31
N SER A 64 -11.47 -1.21 -12.17
CA SER A 64 -11.69 -2.65 -12.06
C SER A 64 -12.56 -2.96 -10.84
N PRO A 65 -13.57 -3.83 -10.94
CA PRO A 65 -14.26 -4.35 -9.79
C PRO A 65 -13.36 -5.37 -9.08
N ASP A 66 -13.17 -5.23 -7.77
CA ASP A 66 -12.25 -6.08 -7.02
C ASP A 66 -12.70 -6.44 -5.59
N HIS A 67 -13.60 -5.68 -4.99
CA HIS A 67 -14.09 -5.94 -3.63
C HIS A 67 -15.34 -6.84 -3.61
N TYR A 68 -16.24 -6.68 -4.59
CA TYR A 68 -17.57 -7.28 -4.59
C TYR A 68 -17.79 -8.25 -5.77
N VAL A 69 -16.73 -8.85 -6.26
CA VAL A 69 -16.82 -9.84 -7.35
C VAL A 69 -16.67 -11.26 -6.82
N PRO A 70 -17.34 -12.26 -7.41
CA PRO A 70 -17.21 -13.64 -6.99
C PRO A 70 -15.81 -14.18 -7.30
N THR A 71 -15.26 -14.95 -6.35
CA THR A 71 -13.93 -15.58 -6.50
C THR A 71 -14.00 -16.99 -7.10
N ALA A 72 -15.17 -17.65 -7.00
CA ALA A 72 -15.36 -19.04 -7.48
C ALA A 72 -15.65 -19.12 -8.98
N ASN A 73 -16.17 -18.05 -9.57
CA ASN A 73 -16.49 -17.96 -10.99
C ASN A 73 -16.43 -16.49 -11.43
N ARG A 74 -16.64 -16.25 -12.72
CA ARG A 74 -16.59 -14.90 -13.31
C ARG A 74 -17.98 -14.43 -13.78
N ASP A 75 -19.03 -14.82 -13.06
CA ASP A 75 -20.41 -14.50 -13.39
C ASP A 75 -21.08 -13.72 -12.23
N LEU A 76 -21.29 -12.43 -12.44
CA LEU A 76 -21.95 -11.55 -11.45
C LEU A 76 -23.38 -11.97 -11.15
N SER A 77 -24.07 -12.70 -12.07
CA SER A 77 -25.43 -13.16 -11.84
C SER A 77 -25.54 -14.18 -10.69
N THR A 78 -24.44 -14.86 -10.38
CA THR A 78 -24.36 -15.84 -9.29
C THR A 78 -24.21 -15.22 -7.90
N MET A 79 -23.98 -13.91 -7.82
CA MET A 79 -23.84 -13.20 -6.55
C MET A 79 -25.17 -13.18 -5.79
N GLN A 80 -25.13 -13.69 -4.57
CA GLN A 80 -26.30 -13.76 -3.68
C GLN A 80 -26.72 -12.38 -3.15
N ASP A 81 -25.76 -11.47 -2.96
CA ASP A 81 -25.99 -10.12 -2.47
C ASP A 81 -26.34 -9.19 -3.63
N PRO A 82 -27.60 -8.72 -3.75
CA PRO A 82 -28.04 -7.89 -4.86
C PRO A 82 -27.42 -6.49 -4.82
N GLU A 83 -27.10 -5.96 -3.63
CA GLU A 83 -26.49 -4.64 -3.48
C GLU A 83 -25.05 -4.65 -4.03
N LYS A 84 -24.24 -5.61 -3.62
CA LYS A 84 -22.88 -5.77 -4.11
C LYS A 84 -22.83 -6.03 -5.61
N ARG A 85 -23.78 -6.85 -6.12
CA ARG A 85 -23.93 -7.05 -7.57
C ARG A 85 -24.24 -5.75 -8.29
N ALA A 86 -25.14 -4.93 -7.75
CA ALA A 86 -25.48 -3.63 -8.31
C ALA A 86 -24.26 -2.68 -8.32
N MET A 87 -23.44 -2.69 -7.27
CA MET A 87 -22.19 -1.88 -7.21
C MET A 87 -21.21 -2.27 -8.31
N ALA A 88 -21.02 -3.57 -8.56
CA ALA A 88 -20.13 -4.03 -9.63
C ALA A 88 -20.64 -3.61 -11.02
N HIS A 89 -21.96 -3.67 -11.27
CA HIS A 89 -22.56 -3.18 -12.50
C HIS A 89 -22.45 -1.65 -12.62
N ALA A 90 -22.72 -0.91 -11.54
CA ALA A 90 -22.62 0.55 -11.53
C ALA A 90 -21.21 1.03 -11.93
N LEU A 91 -20.15 0.37 -11.42
CA LEU A 91 -18.79 0.70 -11.82
C LEU A 91 -18.56 0.56 -13.33
N HIS A 92 -19.09 -0.52 -13.93
CA HIS A 92 -19.00 -0.71 -15.39
C HIS A 92 -19.66 0.45 -16.15
N ASP A 93 -20.89 0.79 -15.77
CA ASP A 93 -21.67 1.82 -16.44
C ASP A 93 -21.05 3.21 -16.26
N ASP A 94 -20.59 3.52 -15.05
CA ASP A 94 -19.90 4.76 -14.70
C ASP A 94 -18.58 4.91 -15.46
N ALA A 95 -17.74 3.88 -15.48
CA ALA A 95 -16.48 3.89 -16.19
C ALA A 95 -16.68 4.07 -17.71
N LYS A 96 -17.65 3.36 -18.27
CA LYS A 96 -18.02 3.48 -19.70
C LYS A 96 -18.54 4.88 -20.05
N ALA A 97 -19.46 5.41 -19.24
CA ALA A 97 -20.00 6.75 -19.45
C ALA A 97 -18.93 7.84 -19.30
N ALA A 98 -17.95 7.62 -18.43
CA ALA A 98 -16.85 8.54 -18.16
C ALA A 98 -15.67 8.40 -19.14
N GLY A 99 -15.66 7.41 -20.04
CA GLY A 99 -14.53 7.12 -20.94
C GLY A 99 -13.28 6.58 -20.20
N ILE A 100 -13.46 6.03 -19.00
CA ILE A 100 -12.38 5.44 -18.19
C ILE A 100 -12.09 4.02 -18.68
N ARG A 101 -10.80 3.65 -18.75
CA ARG A 101 -10.39 2.29 -19.10
C ARG A 101 -10.83 1.30 -18.02
N PHE A 102 -11.64 0.33 -18.43
CA PHE A 102 -12.27 -0.63 -17.53
C PHE A 102 -11.74 -2.06 -17.78
N PHE A 103 -11.31 -2.71 -16.70
CA PHE A 103 -10.96 -4.13 -16.65
C PHE A 103 -12.09 -4.87 -15.95
N GLY A 104 -13.10 -5.27 -16.73
CA GLY A 104 -14.30 -5.94 -16.22
C GLY A 104 -14.06 -7.39 -15.88
N ILE A 105 -15.08 -8.04 -15.29
CA ILE A 105 -14.98 -9.43 -14.83
C ILE A 105 -14.65 -10.42 -15.97
N ASP A 106 -15.00 -10.08 -17.21
CA ASP A 106 -14.69 -10.88 -18.41
C ASP A 106 -13.31 -10.57 -19.01
N ASP A 107 -12.64 -9.52 -18.55
CA ASP A 107 -11.30 -9.19 -18.99
C ASP A 107 -10.28 -10.10 -18.28
N PRO A 108 -9.38 -10.82 -19.00
CA PRO A 108 -8.38 -11.68 -18.38
C PRO A 108 -7.41 -10.93 -17.47
N ARG A 109 -7.35 -9.61 -17.56
CA ARG A 109 -6.51 -8.74 -16.73
C ARG A 109 -7.23 -8.25 -15.47
N GLN A 110 -8.54 -8.55 -15.33
CA GLN A 110 -9.30 -8.14 -14.15
C GLN A 110 -8.71 -8.76 -12.88
N GLY A 111 -8.61 -7.98 -11.84
CA GLY A 111 -8.11 -8.36 -10.52
C GLY A 111 -8.11 -7.14 -9.59
N ILE A 112 -7.49 -7.31 -8.45
CA ILE A 112 -7.36 -6.26 -7.44
C ILE A 112 -6.57 -5.09 -8.04
N VAL A 113 -7.07 -3.87 -7.92
CA VAL A 113 -6.45 -2.67 -8.52
C VAL A 113 -4.98 -2.49 -8.11
N HIS A 114 -4.62 -2.91 -6.88
CA HIS A 114 -3.24 -2.84 -6.38
C HIS A 114 -2.32 -3.93 -6.96
N VAL A 115 -2.86 -4.92 -7.65
CA VAL A 115 -2.12 -5.93 -8.43
C VAL A 115 -2.10 -5.53 -9.91
N ILE A 116 -3.24 -5.14 -10.46
CA ILE A 116 -3.34 -4.71 -11.87
C ILE A 116 -2.41 -3.51 -12.14
N GLY A 117 -2.39 -2.52 -11.25
CA GLY A 117 -1.55 -1.33 -11.41
C GLY A 117 -0.08 -1.67 -11.68
N PRO A 118 0.59 -2.45 -10.82
CA PRO A 118 1.92 -2.96 -11.06
C PRO A 118 2.04 -3.88 -12.28
N GLU A 119 1.21 -4.92 -12.36
CA GLU A 119 1.32 -5.95 -13.40
C GLU A 119 1.08 -5.42 -14.83
N GLN A 120 0.22 -4.42 -14.98
CA GLN A 120 -0.01 -3.77 -16.27
C GLN A 120 0.98 -2.63 -16.55
N GLY A 121 1.89 -2.31 -15.62
CA GLY A 121 2.81 -1.17 -15.74
C GLY A 121 2.12 0.18 -15.68
N ILE A 122 0.90 0.24 -15.15
CA ILE A 122 0.15 1.48 -14.91
C ILE A 122 0.83 2.28 -13.81
N THR A 123 1.31 1.59 -12.78
CA THR A 123 2.13 2.16 -11.71
C THR A 123 3.59 2.19 -12.12
N GLN A 124 4.22 3.35 -12.05
CA GLN A 124 5.63 3.52 -12.40
C GLN A 124 6.35 4.39 -11.36
N PRO A 125 7.68 4.25 -11.22
CA PRO A 125 8.46 5.05 -10.28
C PRO A 125 8.25 6.55 -10.47
N GLY A 126 8.12 7.25 -9.35
CA GLY A 126 8.00 8.71 -9.32
C GLY A 126 6.59 9.25 -9.63
N MET A 127 5.60 8.40 -9.86
CA MET A 127 4.21 8.81 -10.02
C MET A 127 3.57 9.12 -8.66
N LEU A 128 2.59 10.02 -8.68
CA LEU A 128 1.62 10.21 -7.61
C LEU A 128 0.30 9.54 -8.03
N LEU A 129 -0.14 8.55 -7.23
CA LEU A 129 -1.26 7.68 -7.52
C LEU A 129 -2.25 7.66 -6.36
N VAL A 130 -3.55 7.71 -6.65
CA VAL A 130 -4.61 7.63 -5.65
C VAL A 130 -5.67 6.59 -6.01
N CYS A 131 -6.37 6.10 -4.99
CA CYS A 131 -7.51 5.20 -5.11
C CYS A 131 -8.45 5.40 -3.91
N GLY A 132 -9.70 5.01 -4.05
CA GLY A 132 -10.69 4.98 -2.95
C GLY A 132 -10.49 3.83 -1.96
N ASP A 133 -9.25 3.36 -1.79
CA ASP A 133 -8.86 2.22 -0.94
C ASP A 133 -7.63 2.57 -0.11
N SER A 134 -7.64 2.19 1.18
CA SER A 134 -6.54 2.46 2.11
C SER A 134 -5.23 1.78 1.70
N HIS A 135 -5.29 0.57 1.11
CA HIS A 135 -4.12 -0.21 0.70
C HIS A 135 -3.47 0.28 -0.61
N THR A 136 -3.86 1.44 -1.11
CA THR A 136 -3.21 2.12 -2.24
C THR A 136 -1.70 2.33 -2.01
N SER A 137 -1.26 2.37 -0.76
CA SER A 137 0.17 2.38 -0.39
C SER A 137 0.99 1.24 -1.02
N THR A 138 0.35 0.13 -1.41
CA THR A 138 0.97 -1.00 -2.12
C THR A 138 1.83 -0.58 -3.31
N HIS A 139 1.36 0.41 -4.07
CA HIS A 139 2.05 0.91 -5.27
C HIS A 139 3.41 1.56 -4.98
N GLY A 140 3.67 1.94 -3.74
CA GLY A 140 4.96 2.45 -3.30
C GLY A 140 6.10 1.43 -3.41
N ALA A 141 5.80 0.15 -3.55
CA ALA A 141 6.77 -0.92 -3.83
C ALA A 141 7.57 -0.68 -5.13
N LEU A 142 6.97 0.02 -6.08
CA LEU A 142 7.60 0.43 -7.35
C LEU A 142 8.18 1.86 -7.31
N GLY A 143 8.27 2.48 -6.13
CA GLY A 143 8.77 3.85 -5.99
C GLY A 143 7.77 4.93 -6.41
N ALA A 144 6.47 4.66 -6.37
CA ALA A 144 5.41 5.65 -6.51
C ALA A 144 5.02 6.23 -5.14
N LEU A 145 4.57 7.48 -5.08
CA LEU A 145 3.86 8.01 -3.93
C LEU A 145 2.38 7.69 -4.10
N ALA A 146 1.87 6.75 -3.30
CA ALA A 146 0.52 6.26 -3.47
C ALA A 146 -0.22 6.17 -2.13
N PHE A 147 -1.48 6.64 -2.11
CA PHE A 147 -2.28 6.65 -0.87
C PHE A 147 -3.78 6.65 -1.14
N GLY A 148 -4.51 6.12 -0.16
CA GLY A 148 -5.96 6.08 -0.18
C GLY A 148 -6.60 7.45 0.06
N ILE A 149 -7.77 7.68 -0.58
CA ILE A 149 -8.56 8.91 -0.47
C ILE A 149 -10.04 8.59 -0.27
N GLY A 150 -10.78 9.51 0.34
CA GLY A 150 -12.22 9.35 0.56
C GLY A 150 -13.05 9.61 -0.71
N ALA A 151 -14.33 9.20 -0.70
CA ALA A 151 -15.21 9.29 -1.86
C ALA A 151 -15.36 10.72 -2.42
N SER A 152 -15.42 11.74 -1.58
CA SER A 152 -15.46 13.14 -2.02
C SER A 152 -14.14 13.58 -2.69
N GLU A 153 -13.00 13.09 -2.20
CA GLU A 153 -11.70 13.33 -2.82
C GLU A 153 -11.58 12.56 -4.15
N VAL A 154 -12.14 11.34 -4.26
CA VAL A 154 -12.23 10.60 -5.53
C VAL A 154 -12.97 11.45 -6.58
N ALA A 155 -14.15 11.98 -6.23
CA ALA A 155 -14.90 12.86 -7.13
C ALA A 155 -14.09 14.12 -7.49
N HIS A 156 -13.43 14.73 -6.51
CA HIS A 156 -12.59 15.91 -6.73
C HIS A 156 -11.43 15.62 -7.69
N VAL A 157 -10.70 14.52 -7.49
CA VAL A 157 -9.57 14.14 -8.35
C VAL A 157 -10.06 13.79 -9.76
N LEU A 158 -11.15 13.07 -9.92
CA LEU A 158 -11.73 12.81 -11.23
C LEU A 158 -12.07 14.12 -11.96
N ALA A 159 -12.68 15.10 -11.26
CA ALA A 159 -13.07 16.38 -11.84
C ALA A 159 -11.89 17.33 -12.14
N THR A 160 -10.78 17.24 -11.41
CA THR A 160 -9.73 18.28 -11.44
C THR A 160 -8.34 17.76 -11.77
N GLN A 161 -8.08 16.48 -11.59
CA GLN A 161 -6.76 15.83 -11.63
C GLN A 161 -5.80 16.35 -10.56
N ALA A 162 -6.32 16.92 -9.47
CA ALA A 162 -5.52 17.50 -8.40
C ALA A 162 -6.16 17.24 -7.03
N LEU A 163 -5.35 17.34 -5.97
CA LEU A 163 -5.80 17.11 -4.60
C LEU A 163 -5.04 17.98 -3.61
N TRP A 164 -5.74 18.59 -2.65
CA TRP A 164 -5.13 19.30 -1.53
C TRP A 164 -4.69 18.30 -0.47
N GLN A 165 -3.42 18.35 -0.10
CA GLN A 165 -2.85 17.50 0.97
C GLN A 165 -1.89 18.32 1.84
N ARG A 166 -1.87 17.98 3.13
CA ARG A 166 -0.82 18.46 4.03
C ARG A 166 0.39 17.53 3.92
N LYS A 167 1.60 18.11 3.77
CA LYS A 167 2.83 17.33 3.62
C LYS A 167 3.07 16.49 4.88
N PRO A 168 3.10 15.15 4.80
CA PRO A 168 3.44 14.28 5.92
C PRO A 168 4.93 14.35 6.23
N ARG A 169 5.28 13.95 7.45
CA ARG A 169 6.66 13.71 7.86
C ARG A 169 7.21 12.43 7.22
N THR A 170 8.52 12.23 7.31
CA THR A 170 9.22 11.07 6.75
C THR A 170 9.69 10.13 7.86
N LEU A 171 9.46 8.82 7.67
CA LEU A 171 9.97 7.76 8.53
C LEU A 171 10.77 6.79 7.67
N ARG A 172 12.06 6.61 7.98
CA ARG A 172 12.86 5.54 7.37
C ARG A 172 12.86 4.31 8.28
N ILE A 173 12.58 3.14 7.69
CA ILE A 173 12.71 1.86 8.36
C ILE A 173 13.76 1.05 7.61
N ARG A 174 14.91 0.83 8.25
CA ARG A 174 16.01 0.04 7.69
C ARG A 174 15.99 -1.37 8.26
N VAL A 175 16.02 -2.36 7.36
CA VAL A 175 16.20 -3.77 7.73
C VAL A 175 17.50 -4.23 7.09
N GLU A 176 18.53 -4.36 7.90
CA GLU A 176 19.88 -4.71 7.44
C GLU A 176 20.21 -6.18 7.72
N GLY A 177 21.04 -6.75 6.89
CA GLY A 177 21.44 -8.15 6.98
C GLY A 177 20.70 -9.06 6.00
N THR A 178 20.64 -10.34 6.33
CA THR A 178 20.00 -11.39 5.52
C THR A 178 18.89 -12.05 6.31
N LEU A 179 17.72 -12.17 5.73
CA LEU A 179 16.57 -12.85 6.33
C LEU A 179 16.85 -14.37 6.46
N ASN A 180 16.37 -14.96 7.54
CA ASN A 180 16.39 -16.40 7.73
C ASN A 180 15.52 -17.11 6.68
N ARG A 181 15.83 -18.37 6.38
CA ARG A 181 15.22 -19.17 5.29
C ARG A 181 13.68 -19.18 5.28
N TRP A 182 13.05 -19.15 6.44
CA TRP A 182 11.60 -19.29 6.60
C TRP A 182 10.89 -17.97 6.86
N VAL A 183 11.61 -16.86 6.77
CA VAL A 183 11.07 -15.51 6.98
C VAL A 183 10.64 -14.92 5.65
N SER A 184 9.38 -14.57 5.55
CA SER A 184 8.77 -13.90 4.41
C SER A 184 8.69 -12.38 4.62
N ALA A 185 8.34 -11.63 3.58
CA ALA A 185 8.07 -10.19 3.69
C ALA A 185 6.92 -9.89 4.67
N LYS A 186 5.97 -10.83 4.85
CA LYS A 186 4.89 -10.70 5.82
C LYS A 186 5.42 -10.73 7.26
N ASP A 187 6.40 -11.58 7.54
CA ASP A 187 7.03 -11.63 8.86
C ASP A 187 7.81 -10.34 9.13
N VAL A 188 8.50 -9.82 8.13
CA VAL A 188 9.24 -8.55 8.24
C VAL A 188 8.29 -7.41 8.62
N ILE A 189 7.17 -7.24 7.92
CA ILE A 189 6.25 -6.13 8.24
C ILE A 189 5.54 -6.34 9.59
N LEU A 190 5.21 -7.58 9.96
CA LEU A 190 4.65 -7.87 11.28
C LEU A 190 5.66 -7.56 12.40
N ALA A 191 6.94 -7.91 12.22
CA ALA A 191 8.00 -7.55 13.17
C ALA A 191 8.15 -6.02 13.29
N ILE A 192 8.08 -5.30 12.18
CA ILE A 192 8.09 -3.83 12.15
C ILE A 192 6.90 -3.28 12.95
N ILE A 193 5.68 -3.74 12.65
CA ILE A 193 4.45 -3.25 13.32
C ILE A 193 4.48 -3.59 14.82
N ALA A 194 4.91 -4.79 15.19
CA ALA A 194 5.09 -5.15 16.59
C ALA A 194 6.10 -4.24 17.31
N ARG A 195 7.14 -3.78 16.59
CA ARG A 195 8.19 -2.90 17.13
C ARG A 195 7.73 -1.45 17.32
N ILE A 196 6.98 -0.89 16.37
CA ILE A 196 6.60 0.52 16.37
C ILE A 196 5.17 0.78 16.83
N GLY A 197 4.30 -0.24 16.85
CA GLY A 197 2.88 -0.17 17.16
C GLY A 197 2.00 0.16 15.94
N ALA A 198 0.70 -0.12 16.01
CA ALA A 198 -0.28 0.16 14.95
C ALA A 198 -0.46 1.67 14.65
N ALA A 199 -0.08 2.55 15.57
CA ALA A 199 -0.06 3.99 15.40
C ALA A 199 1.36 4.57 15.20
N GLY A 200 2.36 3.71 15.08
CA GLY A 200 3.77 4.11 15.09
C GLY A 200 4.20 5.00 13.94
N ALA A 201 3.50 4.96 12.82
CA ALA A 201 3.78 5.77 11.64
C ALA A 201 2.71 6.83 11.34
N VAL A 202 1.81 7.13 12.28
CA VAL A 202 0.78 8.17 12.07
C VAL A 202 1.42 9.51 11.70
N GLY A 203 0.91 10.12 10.64
CA GLY A 203 1.40 11.37 10.09
C GLY A 203 2.72 11.28 9.32
N HIS A 204 3.18 10.07 8.98
CA HIS A 204 4.40 9.84 8.21
C HIS A 204 4.12 9.08 6.90
N VAL A 205 5.01 9.31 5.94
CA VAL A 205 5.29 8.40 4.83
C VAL A 205 6.49 7.54 5.24
N ILE A 206 6.37 6.22 5.07
CA ILE A 206 7.42 5.26 5.41
C ILE A 206 8.26 5.01 4.16
N GLU A 207 9.58 5.10 4.26
CA GLU A 207 10.51 4.56 3.28
C GLU A 207 11.23 3.35 3.86
N TYR A 208 10.99 2.19 3.26
CA TYR A 208 11.67 0.95 3.60
C TYR A 208 13.02 0.88 2.89
N ALA A 209 14.08 0.62 3.64
CA ALA A 209 15.46 0.61 3.18
C ALA A 209 16.25 -0.55 3.81
N GLY A 210 17.49 -0.70 3.41
CA GLY A 210 18.40 -1.71 3.93
C GLY A 210 18.63 -2.88 2.98
N SER A 211 19.64 -3.69 3.27
CA SER A 211 20.06 -4.80 2.42
C SER A 211 18.98 -5.88 2.29
N ALA A 212 18.29 -6.19 3.38
CA ALA A 212 17.19 -7.17 3.36
C ALA A 212 16.02 -6.70 2.49
N ILE A 213 15.68 -5.41 2.53
CA ILE A 213 14.59 -4.84 1.71
C ILE A 213 14.95 -4.87 0.22
N ARG A 214 16.19 -4.52 -0.13
CA ARG A 214 16.67 -4.59 -1.53
C ARG A 214 16.67 -6.02 -2.08
N ALA A 215 16.91 -7.01 -1.23
CA ALA A 215 16.90 -8.43 -1.60
C ALA A 215 15.50 -9.02 -1.79
N LEU A 216 14.43 -8.35 -1.35
CA LEU A 216 13.05 -8.80 -1.57
C LEU A 216 12.67 -8.73 -3.05
N SER A 217 11.86 -9.70 -3.49
CA SER A 217 11.15 -9.61 -4.76
C SER A 217 10.17 -8.42 -4.76
N ILE A 218 9.69 -8.05 -5.93
CA ILE A 218 8.67 -6.97 -6.03
C ILE A 218 7.41 -7.33 -5.24
N GLU A 219 6.98 -8.58 -5.25
CA GLU A 219 5.83 -9.07 -4.48
C GLU A 219 6.07 -8.92 -2.97
N GLY A 220 7.29 -9.19 -2.51
CA GLY A 220 7.67 -8.94 -1.13
C GLY A 220 7.61 -7.46 -0.77
N ARG A 221 8.06 -6.58 -1.66
CA ARG A 221 7.96 -5.12 -1.48
C ARG A 221 6.50 -4.64 -1.52
N LEU A 222 5.65 -5.23 -2.39
CA LEU A 222 4.21 -4.99 -2.41
C LEU A 222 3.59 -5.32 -1.05
N THR A 223 3.98 -6.44 -0.44
CA THR A 223 3.53 -6.85 0.91
C THR A 223 3.90 -5.82 1.98
N LEU A 224 5.15 -5.35 1.99
CA LEU A 224 5.60 -4.32 2.95
C LEU A 224 4.80 -3.02 2.80
N CYS A 225 4.72 -2.50 1.58
CA CYS A 225 4.04 -1.25 1.29
C CYS A 225 2.53 -1.35 1.53
N ASN A 226 1.92 -2.50 1.22
CA ASN A 226 0.52 -2.77 1.49
C ASN A 226 0.20 -2.59 2.98
N MET A 227 0.98 -3.21 3.86
CA MET A 227 0.74 -3.19 5.30
C MET A 227 1.28 -1.96 6.03
N SER A 228 1.75 -0.94 5.31
CA SER A 228 2.13 0.33 5.93
C SER A 228 0.97 1.04 6.62
N ILE A 229 -0.25 0.77 6.15
CA ILE A 229 -1.49 1.32 6.71
C ILE A 229 -1.76 0.79 8.11
N GLU A 230 -1.45 -0.50 8.37
CA GLU A 230 -1.61 -1.13 9.69
C GLU A 230 -0.62 -0.57 10.72
N ALA A 231 0.47 0.06 10.26
CA ALA A 231 1.37 0.84 11.11
C ALA A 231 0.91 2.31 11.28
N GLY A 232 -0.22 2.70 10.68
CA GLY A 232 -0.74 4.06 10.67
C GLY A 232 -0.07 4.99 9.65
N GLY A 233 0.78 4.48 8.75
CA GLY A 233 1.48 5.27 7.75
C GLY A 233 0.54 5.81 6.67
N ARG A 234 0.82 7.01 6.16
CA ARG A 234 0.07 7.59 5.03
C ARG A 234 0.37 6.86 3.72
N ALA A 235 1.60 6.41 3.55
CA ALA A 235 2.09 5.60 2.44
C ALA A 235 3.33 4.81 2.87
N GLY A 236 3.62 3.71 2.17
CA GLY A 236 4.89 2.99 2.26
C GLY A 236 5.57 3.02 0.91
N MET A 237 6.89 3.17 0.89
CA MET A 237 7.66 3.31 -0.34
C MET A 237 8.96 2.50 -0.27
N VAL A 238 9.41 2.03 -1.42
CA VAL A 238 10.76 1.49 -1.62
C VAL A 238 11.42 2.28 -2.75
N SER A 239 12.64 2.75 -2.55
CA SER A 239 13.39 3.40 -3.64
C SER A 239 13.52 2.46 -4.83
N PRO A 240 13.16 2.91 -6.07
CA PRO A 240 13.22 2.05 -7.25
C PRO A 240 14.67 1.67 -7.57
N ASP A 241 14.88 0.43 -7.93
CA ASP A 241 16.16 -0.17 -8.29
C ASP A 241 16.04 -1.07 -9.53
N ASP A 242 17.10 -1.79 -9.87
CA ASP A 242 17.14 -2.63 -11.07
C ASP A 242 16.04 -3.72 -11.01
N ALA A 243 15.70 -4.29 -9.84
CA ALA A 243 14.59 -5.23 -9.71
C ALA A 243 13.25 -4.58 -10.09
N THR A 244 13.04 -3.32 -9.73
CA THR A 244 11.85 -2.54 -10.15
C THR A 244 11.83 -2.33 -11.66
N PHE A 245 12.97 -2.04 -12.27
CA PHE A 245 13.05 -1.78 -13.70
C PHE A 245 12.86 -3.06 -14.52
N GLU A 246 13.46 -4.17 -14.10
CA GLU A 246 13.25 -5.49 -14.71
C GLU A 246 11.78 -5.92 -14.61
N TYR A 247 11.13 -5.71 -13.47
CA TYR A 247 9.72 -6.00 -13.28
C TYR A 247 8.81 -5.23 -14.23
N LEU A 248 9.13 -3.97 -14.52
CA LEU A 248 8.35 -3.09 -15.40
C LEU A 248 8.64 -3.31 -16.90
N ALA A 249 9.79 -3.88 -17.24
CA ALA A 249 10.18 -4.07 -18.63
C ALA A 249 9.17 -4.90 -19.41
N GLY A 250 8.70 -4.37 -20.54
CA GLY A 250 7.75 -5.05 -21.43
C GLY A 250 6.30 -5.11 -20.93
N ARG A 251 5.96 -4.50 -19.80
CA ARG A 251 4.58 -4.44 -19.33
C ARG A 251 3.73 -3.53 -20.22
N PRO A 252 2.41 -3.84 -20.39
CA PRO A 252 1.55 -3.21 -21.41
C PRO A 252 1.49 -1.67 -21.37
N SER A 253 1.56 -1.08 -20.17
CA SER A 253 1.51 0.39 -20.00
C SER A 253 2.87 0.99 -19.66
N ALA A 254 3.94 0.19 -19.62
CA ALA A 254 5.29 0.69 -19.43
C ALA A 254 5.80 1.40 -20.70
N PRO A 255 6.69 2.38 -20.58
CA PRO A 255 7.34 2.99 -21.75
C PRO A 255 8.10 1.96 -22.59
N THR A 256 8.27 2.23 -23.88
CA THR A 256 9.00 1.38 -24.83
C THR A 256 10.03 2.18 -25.64
N GLY A 257 11.05 1.53 -26.18
CA GLY A 257 12.07 2.14 -27.00
C GLY A 257 12.75 3.33 -26.34
N ALA A 258 12.96 4.42 -27.06
CA ALA A 258 13.62 5.63 -26.52
C ALA A 258 12.90 6.24 -25.31
N ASN A 259 11.57 6.04 -25.19
CA ASN A 259 10.83 6.47 -23.99
C ASN A 259 11.18 5.63 -22.76
N TRP A 260 11.50 4.35 -22.96
CA TRP A 260 11.99 3.48 -21.89
C TRP A 260 13.35 3.95 -21.36
N ASP A 261 14.30 4.24 -22.25
CA ASP A 261 15.63 4.72 -21.85
C ASP A 261 15.55 6.04 -21.08
N ALA A 262 14.72 6.96 -21.58
CA ALA A 262 14.44 8.21 -20.89
C ALA A 262 13.74 8.02 -19.54
N ALA A 263 12.85 7.03 -19.42
CA ALA A 263 12.20 6.69 -18.16
C ALA A 263 13.19 6.10 -17.16
N LEU A 264 14.04 5.15 -17.58
CA LEU A 264 15.10 4.58 -16.74
C LEU A 264 16.01 5.65 -16.15
N ALA A 265 16.46 6.60 -16.97
CA ALA A 265 17.30 7.70 -16.50
C ALA A 265 16.58 8.53 -15.41
N ARG A 266 15.29 8.83 -15.60
CA ARG A 266 14.49 9.55 -14.61
C ARG A 266 14.26 8.73 -13.34
N TRP A 267 13.97 7.43 -13.46
CA TRP A 267 13.68 6.54 -12.34
C TRP A 267 14.92 6.31 -11.46
N ARG A 268 16.09 6.12 -12.07
CA ARG A 268 17.37 6.02 -11.34
C ARG A 268 17.67 7.29 -10.53
N ALA A 269 17.30 8.46 -11.05
CA ALA A 269 17.50 9.74 -10.38
C ALA A 269 16.51 9.98 -9.20
N LEU A 270 15.51 9.10 -9.01
CA LEU A 270 14.56 9.20 -7.89
C LEU A 270 15.09 8.65 -6.58
N ALA A 271 16.06 7.74 -6.62
CA ALA A 271 16.59 7.09 -5.42
C ALA A 271 16.94 8.12 -4.33
N THR A 272 16.57 7.82 -3.11
CA THR A 272 16.89 8.64 -1.95
C THR A 272 18.39 8.88 -1.87
N HIS A 273 18.80 10.14 -1.69
CA HIS A 273 20.21 10.49 -1.56
C HIS A 273 20.77 9.85 -0.27
N PRO A 274 22.01 9.32 -0.27
CA PRO A 274 22.60 8.71 0.93
C PRO A 274 22.58 9.61 2.18
N ASP A 275 22.79 10.92 1.99
CA ASP A 275 22.82 11.93 3.04
C ASP A 275 21.44 12.55 3.33
N ALA A 276 20.35 12.04 2.74
CA ALA A 276 19.02 12.54 2.98
C ALA A 276 18.62 12.32 4.46
N GLN A 277 18.01 13.35 5.05
CA GLN A 277 17.55 13.32 6.43
C GLN A 277 16.09 12.89 6.47
N PHE A 278 15.73 12.11 7.48
CA PHE A 278 14.37 11.71 7.80
C PHE A 278 13.96 12.30 9.15
N ASP A 279 12.68 12.57 9.32
CA ASP A 279 12.18 13.05 10.62
C ASP A 279 12.29 11.98 11.70
N ARG A 280 12.29 10.71 11.29
CA ARG A 280 12.46 9.55 12.20
C ARG A 280 13.14 8.40 11.47
N ASP A 281 13.99 7.69 12.20
CA ASP A 281 14.68 6.47 11.77
C ASP A 281 14.37 5.29 12.71
N VAL A 282 14.15 4.11 12.13
CA VAL A 282 14.02 2.84 12.85
C VAL A 282 14.89 1.81 12.14
N GLU A 283 15.65 1.03 12.92
CA GLU A 283 16.53 -0.01 12.38
C GLU A 283 16.19 -1.37 13.00
N LEU A 284 16.19 -2.41 12.18
CA LEU A 284 16.01 -3.81 12.55
C LEU A 284 17.14 -4.64 11.93
N ASP A 285 17.59 -5.63 12.70
CA ASP A 285 18.47 -6.68 12.19
C ASP A 285 17.63 -7.78 11.55
N ALA A 286 17.84 -8.03 10.26
CA ALA A 286 17.15 -9.06 9.51
C ALA A 286 17.37 -10.47 10.08
N ALA A 287 18.56 -10.74 10.64
CA ALA A 287 18.88 -12.04 11.22
C ALA A 287 18.12 -12.32 12.53
N ALA A 288 17.65 -11.26 13.21
CA ALA A 288 16.84 -11.38 14.41
C ALA A 288 15.34 -11.58 14.13
N ILE A 289 14.90 -11.44 12.89
CA ILE A 289 13.49 -11.66 12.52
C ILE A 289 13.27 -13.16 12.35
N GLU A 290 12.27 -13.67 13.06
CA GLU A 290 11.78 -15.05 12.95
C GLU A 290 10.43 -15.09 12.27
N PRO A 291 9.91 -16.27 11.84
CA PRO A 291 8.54 -16.42 11.40
C PRO A 291 7.56 -15.89 12.45
N MET A 292 6.63 -15.04 12.05
CA MET A 292 5.74 -14.29 12.93
C MET A 292 4.31 -14.82 12.92
N VAL A 293 3.63 -14.65 14.03
CA VAL A 293 2.20 -14.93 14.17
C VAL A 293 1.53 -13.81 14.97
N THR A 294 0.31 -13.45 14.61
CA THR A 294 -0.54 -12.58 15.44
C THR A 294 -1.31 -13.43 16.44
N TRP A 295 -1.17 -13.13 17.71
CA TRP A 295 -1.84 -13.84 18.81
C TRP A 295 -3.13 -13.14 19.28
N GLY A 296 -3.41 -11.95 18.73
CA GLY A 296 -4.54 -11.12 19.10
C GLY A 296 -5.34 -10.64 17.88
N ASN A 297 -6.05 -9.54 18.03
CA ASN A 297 -6.95 -8.96 17.02
C ASN A 297 -6.38 -7.71 16.33
N SER A 298 -5.10 -7.38 16.55
CA SER A 298 -4.39 -6.27 15.91
C SER A 298 -3.03 -6.74 15.38
N PRO A 299 -2.56 -6.25 14.23
CA PRO A 299 -1.24 -6.58 13.67
C PRO A 299 -0.07 -6.26 14.59
N GLU A 300 -0.20 -5.29 15.50
CA GLU A 300 0.84 -5.01 16.52
C GLU A 300 0.96 -6.12 17.57
N GLN A 301 -0.06 -6.95 17.70
CA GLN A 301 -0.08 -8.11 18.58
C GLN A 301 0.55 -9.32 17.87
N ALA A 302 1.71 -9.10 17.28
CA ALA A 302 2.50 -10.13 16.63
C ALA A 302 3.72 -10.49 17.50
N LEU A 303 4.12 -11.75 17.40
CA LEU A 303 5.33 -12.29 18.02
C LEU A 303 5.89 -13.43 17.17
N SER A 304 7.13 -13.85 17.46
CA SER A 304 7.69 -15.02 16.78
C SER A 304 6.92 -16.30 17.11
N VAL A 305 6.88 -17.25 16.19
CA VAL A 305 6.22 -18.56 16.39
C VAL A 305 6.81 -19.31 17.61
N GLY A 306 8.10 -19.11 17.91
CA GLY A 306 8.76 -19.64 19.11
C GLY A 306 8.48 -18.83 20.39
N GLY A 307 7.75 -17.72 20.28
CA GLY A 307 7.51 -16.80 21.40
C GLY A 307 6.42 -17.24 22.37
N ARG A 308 6.22 -16.40 23.36
CA ARG A 308 5.19 -16.58 24.39
C ARG A 308 4.22 -15.41 24.40
N VAL A 309 2.96 -15.72 24.65
CA VAL A 309 1.91 -14.73 24.85
C VAL A 309 2.32 -13.77 25.98
N PRO A 310 2.23 -12.45 25.77
CA PRO A 310 2.60 -11.47 26.78
C PRO A 310 1.84 -11.64 28.09
N ASP A 311 2.51 -11.33 29.23
CA ASP A 311 1.87 -11.30 30.53
C ASP A 311 1.47 -9.85 30.87
N PRO A 312 0.17 -9.56 31.09
CA PRO A 312 -0.29 -8.25 31.54
C PRO A 312 0.42 -7.74 32.79
N ALA A 313 0.83 -8.62 33.70
CA ALA A 313 1.54 -8.23 34.92
C ALA A 313 2.90 -7.59 34.65
N SER A 314 3.52 -7.84 33.50
CA SER A 314 4.80 -7.24 33.10
C SER A 314 4.65 -5.81 32.52
N VAL A 315 3.40 -5.34 32.29
CA VAL A 315 3.12 -4.03 31.68
C VAL A 315 2.84 -3.01 32.79
N SER A 316 3.65 -1.94 32.85
CA SER A 316 3.51 -0.90 33.87
C SER A 316 2.32 0.04 33.62
N ASP A 317 2.02 0.34 32.36
CA ASP A 317 0.89 1.21 31.98
C ASP A 317 -0.45 0.49 32.18
N GLN A 318 -1.35 1.07 32.98
CA GLN A 318 -2.63 0.45 33.34
C GLN A 318 -3.55 0.28 32.12
N ALA A 319 -3.65 1.27 31.25
CA ALA A 319 -4.55 1.20 30.08
C ALA A 319 -4.08 0.10 29.10
N ARG A 320 -2.77 -0.01 28.89
CA ARG A 320 -2.18 -1.08 28.07
C ARG A 320 -2.35 -2.46 28.73
N ARG A 321 -2.21 -2.56 30.04
CA ARG A 321 -2.45 -3.78 30.81
C ARG A 321 -3.90 -4.26 30.64
N ASP A 322 -4.86 -3.36 30.79
CA ASP A 322 -6.30 -3.67 30.66
C ASP A 322 -6.66 -4.07 29.23
N ALA A 323 -6.07 -3.40 28.22
CA ALA A 323 -6.24 -3.76 26.81
C ALA A 323 -5.70 -5.15 26.53
N LEU A 324 -4.49 -5.46 27.03
CA LEU A 324 -3.85 -6.76 26.89
C LEU A 324 -4.70 -7.87 27.55
N THR A 325 -5.19 -7.64 28.75
CA THR A 325 -6.05 -8.58 29.46
C THR A 325 -7.32 -8.88 28.65
N ARG A 326 -8.01 -7.84 28.16
CA ARG A 326 -9.21 -8.03 27.32
C ARG A 326 -8.92 -8.82 26.04
N THR A 327 -7.75 -8.59 25.42
CA THR A 327 -7.38 -9.36 24.21
C THR A 327 -7.14 -10.82 24.54
N LEU A 328 -6.44 -11.11 25.64
CA LEU A 328 -6.19 -12.49 26.08
C LEU A 328 -7.50 -13.24 26.40
N ASP A 329 -8.42 -12.59 27.10
CA ASP A 329 -9.74 -13.13 27.42
C ASP A 329 -10.53 -13.42 26.12
N TYR A 330 -10.53 -12.47 25.16
CA TYR A 330 -11.20 -12.63 23.87
C TYR A 330 -10.62 -13.78 23.04
N MET A 331 -9.30 -13.94 23.05
CA MET A 331 -8.60 -14.99 22.30
C MET A 331 -8.57 -16.33 23.05
N GLY A 332 -8.99 -16.38 24.31
CA GLY A 332 -8.92 -17.59 25.15
C GLY A 332 -7.48 -18.02 25.44
N LEU A 333 -6.54 -17.07 25.56
CA LEU A 333 -5.12 -17.33 25.77
C LEU A 333 -4.71 -17.07 27.21
N THR A 334 -3.79 -17.89 27.73
CA THR A 334 -3.22 -17.72 29.06
C THR A 334 -1.94 -16.88 29.00
N PRO A 335 -1.76 -15.88 29.90
CA PRO A 335 -0.52 -15.13 30.01
C PRO A 335 0.73 -16.03 30.09
N GLY A 336 1.76 -15.71 29.31
CA GLY A 336 3.04 -16.43 29.33
C GLY A 336 3.03 -17.81 28.66
N GLN A 337 1.90 -18.32 28.15
CA GLN A 337 1.89 -19.60 27.45
C GLN A 337 2.65 -19.53 26.12
N PRO A 338 3.33 -20.64 25.69
CA PRO A 338 3.95 -20.69 24.37
C PRO A 338 2.88 -20.70 23.27
N ILE A 339 3.15 -20.04 22.14
CA ILE A 339 2.29 -20.10 20.97
C ILE A 339 2.44 -21.45 20.24
N ALA A 340 3.67 -21.92 20.13
CA ALA A 340 3.93 -23.24 19.52
C ALA A 340 3.25 -24.35 20.34
N GLY A 341 2.52 -25.23 19.62
CA GLY A 341 1.80 -26.34 20.24
C GLY A 341 0.35 -26.05 20.64
N LEU A 342 -0.15 -24.82 20.40
CA LEU A 342 -1.59 -24.55 20.56
C LEU A 342 -2.42 -25.38 19.56
N PRO A 343 -3.54 -25.98 19.98
CA PRO A 343 -4.37 -26.77 19.08
C PRO A 343 -5.09 -25.87 18.08
N VAL A 344 -5.00 -26.22 16.79
CA VAL A 344 -5.69 -25.56 15.68
C VAL A 344 -6.73 -26.51 15.12
N GLN A 345 -8.02 -26.20 15.33
CA GLN A 345 -9.15 -27.05 14.89
C GLN A 345 -9.59 -26.75 13.46
N ARG A 346 -9.38 -25.51 13.00
CA ARG A 346 -9.75 -25.05 11.66
C ARG A 346 -8.70 -24.12 11.10
N VAL A 347 -8.38 -24.28 9.82
CA VAL A 347 -7.48 -23.40 9.07
C VAL A 347 -8.28 -22.77 7.94
N PHE A 348 -8.30 -21.46 7.87
CA PHE A 348 -8.75 -20.71 6.71
C PHE A 348 -7.49 -20.20 5.98
N SER A 349 -7.35 -20.61 4.72
CA SER A 349 -6.29 -20.08 3.85
C SER A 349 -6.90 -19.05 2.92
N GLY A 350 -6.46 -17.81 3.07
CA GLY A 350 -6.86 -16.69 2.22
C GLY A 350 -5.64 -15.84 1.91
N ALA A 351 -5.65 -15.19 0.76
CA ALA A 351 -4.60 -14.26 0.37
C ALA A 351 -5.16 -12.83 0.34
N THR A 352 -4.41 -11.88 0.91
CA THR A 352 -4.53 -10.47 0.54
C THR A 352 -3.76 -10.26 -0.78
N PRO A 353 -4.00 -9.17 -1.53
CA PRO A 353 -3.30 -8.88 -2.79
C PRO A 353 -1.79 -9.04 -2.73
N ALA A 354 -1.23 -8.76 -1.57
CA ALA A 354 0.21 -8.83 -1.32
C ALA A 354 0.75 -10.23 -0.98
N VAL A 355 -0.10 -11.24 -0.83
CA VAL A 355 0.30 -12.58 -0.33
C VAL A 355 0.20 -13.67 -1.42
N GLN A 356 -0.29 -13.36 -2.60
CA GLN A 356 -0.52 -14.36 -3.66
C GLN A 356 0.74 -15.04 -4.20
N CYS A 357 1.94 -14.64 -3.82
CA CYS A 357 3.16 -15.07 -4.49
C CYS A 357 4.08 -15.97 -3.66
N VAL A 358 3.67 -16.57 -2.56
CA VAL A 358 4.64 -17.25 -1.67
C VAL A 358 4.43 -18.76 -1.49
N TRP A 359 3.57 -19.39 -2.26
CA TRP A 359 3.47 -20.87 -2.20
C TRP A 359 3.46 -21.45 -3.62
N ALA A 360 4.63 -21.65 -4.18
CA ALA A 360 4.94 -22.63 -5.20
C ALA A 360 6.08 -23.54 -4.72
#